data_02d2b8826c9172625a365d7f4d6b225b
#
_entry.id   02d2b8826c9172625a365d7f4d6b225b
#
_cell.length_a   1.000
_cell.length_b   1.000
_cell.length_c   1.000
_cell.angle_alpha   90.00
_cell.angle_beta   90.00
_cell.angle_gamma   90.00
#
_symmetry.space_group_name_H-M   'P 1'
#
loop_
_entity.id
_entity.type
_entity.pdbx_description
1 polymer ?
#
loop_
_entity_poly.entity_id
_entity_poly.type
_entity_poly.pdbx_seq_one_letter_code
_entity_poly.pdbx_strand_id
1 'polypeptide(L)'
;MRIKDLQPIEPIDLNPFQQLDRFISGIGFNFNYPRVDILDENNRVKVIADLPGVGKEDIKLKIEEDRLIIRANTQKEVEEKKENYYRVERNSAGYYREIALPAPVQKEGSKASFKNGVLTVELLKKKGVEDNDIRIE
;
A
#
# COMPACT_ATOMS: atom_id res chain seq x y z
N MET A 1 17.14 -13.36 -27.23
CA MET A 1 17.37 -12.04 -26.64
C MET A 1 18.64 -12.04 -25.83
N ARG A 2 19.50 -11.12 -26.10
CA ARG A 2 20.76 -11.06 -25.39
C ARG A 2 20.60 -10.31 -24.08
N ILE A 3 21.29 -10.75 -23.06
CA ILE A 3 21.22 -10.14 -21.72
C ILE A 3 21.53 -8.63 -21.79
N LYS A 4 22.41 -8.24 -22.67
CA LYS A 4 22.75 -6.82 -22.86
C LYS A 4 21.64 -6.00 -23.48
N ASP A 5 20.68 -6.66 -24.09
CA ASP A 5 19.51 -5.97 -24.65
C ASP A 5 18.44 -5.74 -23.58
N LEU A 6 18.60 -6.37 -22.44
CA LEU A 6 17.86 -6.01 -21.27
C LEU A 6 18.39 -4.69 -20.79
N GLN A 7 17.58 -3.68 -20.89
CA GLN A 7 17.93 -2.39 -20.33
C GLN A 7 18.42 -2.58 -18.89
N PRO A 8 19.63 -2.13 -18.61
CA PRO A 8 20.02 -2.10 -17.20
C PRO A 8 18.96 -1.29 -16.50
N ILE A 9 18.36 -1.92 -15.57
CA ILE A 9 17.45 -1.23 -14.73
C ILE A 9 18.26 -0.13 -14.06
N GLU A 10 17.95 1.09 -14.43
CA GLU A 10 18.60 2.21 -13.80
C GLU A 10 18.49 2.04 -12.30
N PRO A 11 19.54 2.39 -11.55
CA PRO A 11 19.43 2.45 -10.10
C PRO A 11 18.46 3.57 -9.78
N ILE A 12 17.21 3.31 -10.09
CA ILE A 12 16.16 4.21 -9.73
C ILE A 12 16.10 4.19 -8.22
N ASP A 13 16.02 5.37 -7.67
CA ASP A 13 15.73 5.54 -6.28
C ASP A 13 14.32 4.99 -6.04
N LEU A 14 14.23 3.66 -6.03
CA LEU A 14 12.98 2.98 -5.82
C LEU A 14 12.54 3.25 -4.40
N ASN A 15 11.38 3.87 -4.25
CA ASN A 15 10.81 4.00 -2.94
C ASN A 15 10.56 2.59 -2.35
N PRO A 16 10.39 2.47 -1.04
CA PRO A 16 10.23 1.16 -0.40
C PRO A 16 9.11 0.32 -0.99
N PHE A 17 8.06 0.95 -1.51
CA PHE A 17 6.96 0.24 -2.15
C PHE A 17 7.39 -0.44 -3.45
N GLN A 18 8.16 0.25 -4.27
CA GLN A 18 8.62 -0.29 -5.53
C GLN A 18 9.62 -1.43 -5.32
N GLN A 19 10.49 -1.28 -4.33
CA GLN A 19 11.41 -2.34 -3.96
C GLN A 19 10.66 -3.59 -3.50
N LEU A 20 9.63 -3.40 -2.69
CA LEU A 20 8.81 -4.48 -2.21
C LEU A 20 8.08 -5.16 -3.36
N ASP A 21 7.56 -4.41 -4.32
CA ASP A 21 6.90 -4.95 -5.50
C ASP A 21 7.80 -5.88 -6.29
N ARG A 22 9.03 -5.47 -6.52
CA ARG A 22 9.98 -6.27 -7.26
C ARG A 22 10.30 -7.57 -6.54
N PHE A 23 10.51 -7.47 -5.25
CA PHE A 23 10.80 -8.61 -4.41
C PHE A 23 9.65 -9.61 -4.43
N ILE A 24 8.45 -9.11 -4.27
CA ILE A 24 7.24 -9.92 -4.22
C ILE A 24 6.96 -10.59 -5.55
N SER A 25 7.12 -9.87 -6.65
CA SER A 25 6.91 -10.41 -8.00
C SER A 25 7.86 -11.57 -8.31
N GLY A 26 9.05 -11.55 -7.72
CA GLY A 26 10.04 -12.61 -7.92
C GLY A 26 9.79 -13.88 -7.14
N ILE A 27 8.96 -13.85 -6.11
CA ILE A 27 8.77 -14.98 -5.20
C ILE A 27 7.34 -15.54 -5.18
N GLY A 28 6.48 -15.10 -6.08
CA GLY A 28 5.11 -15.62 -6.16
C GLY A 28 4.25 -15.26 -4.96
N PHE A 29 4.33 -14.03 -4.54
CA PHE A 29 3.57 -13.52 -3.41
C PHE A 29 2.09 -13.41 -3.75
N ASN A 30 1.22 -13.95 -2.91
CA ASN A 30 -0.22 -13.84 -3.09
C ASN A 30 -0.76 -12.63 -2.34
N PHE A 31 -1.38 -11.73 -3.09
CA PHE A 31 -2.05 -10.59 -2.50
C PHE A 31 -3.53 -10.85 -2.36
N ASN A 32 -4.07 -10.50 -1.22
CA ASN A 32 -5.50 -10.43 -1.01
C ASN A 32 -5.95 -8.98 -1.15
N TYR A 33 -7.13 -8.79 -1.73
CA TYR A 33 -7.74 -7.47 -1.77
C TYR A 33 -8.53 -7.27 -0.48
N PRO A 34 -8.16 -6.30 0.34
CA PRO A 34 -8.89 -6.03 1.56
C PRO A 34 -10.25 -5.38 1.25
N ARG A 35 -11.19 -5.61 2.13
CA ARG A 35 -12.44 -4.85 2.08
C ARG A 35 -12.14 -3.41 2.45
N VAL A 36 -12.62 -2.49 1.64
CA VAL A 36 -12.37 -1.06 1.81
C VAL A 36 -13.66 -0.28 1.69
N ASP A 37 -13.91 0.59 2.65
CA ASP A 37 -14.99 1.56 2.60
C ASP A 37 -14.38 2.96 2.48
N ILE A 38 -14.96 3.80 1.65
CA ILE A 38 -14.52 5.17 1.43
C ILE A 38 -15.66 6.11 1.78
N LEU A 39 -15.36 7.06 2.68
CA LEU A 39 -16.31 8.08 3.08
C LEU A 39 -15.80 9.43 2.60
N ASP A 40 -16.57 10.09 1.74
CA ASP A 40 -16.23 11.41 1.23
C ASP A 40 -16.89 12.46 2.12
N GLU A 41 -16.07 13.07 2.98
CA GLU A 41 -16.51 14.12 3.88
C GLU A 41 -16.13 15.50 3.33
N ASN A 42 -16.62 16.58 3.94
CA ASN A 42 -16.41 17.93 3.39
C ASN A 42 -14.95 18.29 3.17
N ASN A 43 -14.11 18.10 4.18
CA ASN A 43 -12.70 18.51 4.12
C ASN A 43 -11.73 17.35 4.16
N ARG A 44 -12.23 16.12 4.23
CA ARG A 44 -11.38 14.94 4.33
C ARG A 44 -12.02 13.74 3.64
N VAL A 45 -11.17 12.79 3.29
CA VAL A 45 -11.60 11.48 2.81
C VAL A 45 -11.20 10.46 3.86
N LYS A 46 -12.15 9.66 4.29
CA LYS A 46 -11.89 8.62 5.27
C LYS A 46 -11.91 7.27 4.57
N VAL A 47 -10.85 6.52 4.75
CA VAL A 47 -10.72 5.18 4.18
C VAL A 47 -10.62 4.17 5.31
N ILE A 48 -11.47 3.17 5.28
CA ILE A 48 -11.50 2.10 6.28
C ILE A 48 -11.21 0.80 5.57
N ALA A 49 -10.17 0.10 6.02
CA ALA A 49 -9.76 -1.15 5.41
C ALA A 49 -9.62 -2.24 6.47
N ASP A 50 -10.12 -3.43 6.14
CA ASP A 50 -9.96 -4.60 7.01
C ASP A 50 -8.67 -5.32 6.64
N LEU A 51 -7.73 -5.36 7.57
CA LEU A 51 -6.44 -6.00 7.39
C LEU A 51 -6.16 -6.99 8.52
N PRO A 52 -6.95 -8.06 8.62
CA PRO A 52 -6.75 -9.02 9.71
C PRO A 52 -5.43 -9.75 9.58
N GLY A 53 -4.82 -10.05 10.70
CA GLY A 53 -3.58 -10.80 10.75
C GLY A 53 -2.32 -10.00 10.45
N VAL A 54 -2.42 -8.68 10.39
CA VAL A 54 -1.31 -7.79 10.07
C VAL A 54 -0.92 -6.99 11.31
N GLY A 55 0.37 -6.76 11.50
CA GLY A 55 0.86 -5.85 12.51
C GLY A 55 0.91 -4.42 11.96
N LYS A 56 0.78 -3.45 12.84
CA LYS A 56 0.85 -2.04 12.47
C LYS A 56 2.15 -1.72 11.73
N GLU A 57 3.24 -2.29 12.16
CA GLU A 57 4.56 -2.09 11.59
C GLU A 57 4.69 -2.66 10.17
N ASP A 58 3.80 -3.55 9.77
CA ASP A 58 3.83 -4.20 8.47
C ASP A 58 2.98 -3.47 7.44
N ILE A 59 2.32 -2.39 7.83
CA ILE A 59 1.45 -1.61 6.96
C ILE A 59 2.23 -0.43 6.38
N LYS A 60 2.16 -0.30 5.06
CA LYS A 60 2.73 0.84 4.35
C LYS A 60 1.63 1.58 3.61
N LEU A 61 1.61 2.88 3.78
CA LEU A 61 0.65 3.76 3.14
C LEU A 61 1.39 4.78 2.29
N LYS A 62 0.87 5.01 1.10
CA LYS A 62 1.42 6.02 0.20
C LYS A 62 0.31 6.76 -0.51
N ILE A 63 0.49 8.07 -0.64
CA ILE A 63 -0.41 8.91 -1.41
C ILE A 63 0.29 9.27 -2.71
N GLU A 64 -0.32 8.94 -3.84
CA GLU A 64 0.13 9.36 -5.16
C GLU A 64 -1.00 10.10 -5.84
N GLU A 65 -0.85 11.41 -5.99
CA GLU A 65 -1.87 12.27 -6.59
C GLU A 65 -3.22 12.12 -5.90
N ASP A 66 -4.15 11.46 -6.57
CA ASP A 66 -5.49 11.22 -6.06
C ASP A 66 -5.73 9.76 -5.69
N ARG A 67 -4.65 9.00 -5.43
CA ARG A 67 -4.75 7.59 -5.08
C ARG A 67 -4.07 7.31 -3.75
N LEU A 68 -4.68 6.42 -2.99
CA LEU A 68 -4.08 5.87 -1.79
C LEU A 68 -3.65 4.43 -2.08
N ILE A 69 -2.41 4.14 -1.79
CA ILE A 69 -1.87 2.79 -1.93
C ILE A 69 -1.68 2.20 -0.55
N ILE A 70 -2.33 1.07 -0.32
CA ILE A 70 -2.23 0.32 0.94
C ILE A 70 -1.49 -0.97 0.66
N ARG A 71 -0.44 -1.22 1.41
CA ARG A 71 0.29 -2.48 1.42
C ARG A 71 0.44 -2.98 2.82
N ALA A 72 0.18 -4.24 3.00
CA ALA A 72 0.40 -4.88 4.28
C ALA A 72 1.03 -6.24 4.03
N ASN A 73 2.11 -6.50 4.71
CA ASN A 73 2.87 -7.73 4.55
C ASN A 73 2.65 -8.61 5.78
N THR A 74 2.14 -9.81 5.56
CA THR A 74 1.98 -10.80 6.64
C THR A 74 3.11 -11.83 6.59
N GLN A 75 4.18 -11.57 5.87
CA GLN A 75 5.27 -12.49 5.70
C GLN A 75 5.98 -12.74 7.02
N LYS A 76 5.92 -13.98 7.47
CA LYS A 76 6.75 -14.44 8.56
C LYS A 76 7.89 -15.25 7.98
N GLU A 77 9.09 -14.72 8.06
CA GLU A 77 10.27 -15.52 7.81
C GLU A 77 10.55 -16.36 9.03
N VAL A 78 10.31 -17.66 8.90
CA VAL A 78 10.79 -18.60 9.90
C VAL A 78 12.10 -19.17 9.38
N GLU A 79 13.18 -18.65 9.91
CA GLU A 79 14.50 -19.15 9.64
C GLU A 79 14.83 -20.24 10.68
N GLU A 80 14.64 -21.49 10.30
CA GLU A 80 15.09 -22.60 11.13
C GLU A 80 16.45 -23.06 10.65
N LYS A 81 17.46 -22.76 11.45
CA LYS A 81 18.82 -23.25 11.27
C LYS A 81 19.01 -24.48 12.11
N LYS A 82 18.82 -25.67 11.52
CA LYS A 82 19.27 -26.93 12.14
C LYS A 82 20.54 -27.38 11.46
N GLU A 83 21.40 -28.05 12.21
CA GLU A 83 22.61 -28.68 11.68
C GLU A 83 22.29 -29.43 10.38
N ASN A 84 22.92 -29.09 9.28
CA ASN A 84 22.76 -29.68 7.97
C ASN A 84 21.39 -29.48 7.30
N TYR A 85 20.55 -28.65 7.83
CA TYR A 85 19.24 -28.37 7.22
C TYR A 85 18.92 -26.90 7.29
N TYR A 86 18.81 -26.31 6.11
CA TYR A 86 18.39 -24.94 5.95
C TYR A 86 17.02 -24.91 5.29
N ARG A 87 16.01 -24.55 6.03
CA ARG A 87 14.67 -24.40 5.49
C ARG A 87 14.20 -22.98 5.69
N VAL A 88 13.97 -22.30 4.57
CA VAL A 88 13.28 -21.01 4.58
C VAL A 88 11.85 -21.29 4.18
N GLU A 89 10.95 -21.33 5.13
CA GLU A 89 9.53 -21.28 4.83
C GLU A 89 9.12 -19.83 4.68
N ARG A 90 8.85 -19.45 3.45
CA ARG A 90 8.25 -18.15 3.16
C ARG A 90 6.75 -18.35 3.02
N ASN A 91 6.04 -18.08 4.09
CA ASN A 91 4.61 -17.90 4.04
C ASN A 91 4.36 -16.45 3.67
N SER A 92 4.32 -16.18 2.36
CA SER A 92 4.12 -14.84 1.89
C SER A 92 2.65 -14.63 1.58
N ALA A 93 1.97 -13.97 2.48
CA ALA A 93 0.62 -13.47 2.29
C ALA A 93 0.63 -11.98 2.61
N GLY A 94 -0.25 -11.26 1.97
CA GLY A 94 -0.33 -9.84 2.21
C GLY A 94 -1.57 -9.23 1.59
N TYR A 95 -1.74 -7.95 1.83
CA TYR A 95 -2.81 -7.17 1.28
C TYR A 95 -2.26 -6.06 0.41
N TYR A 96 -2.91 -5.82 -0.70
CA TYR A 96 -2.56 -4.73 -1.60
C TYR A 96 -3.81 -4.09 -2.15
N ARG A 97 -3.88 -2.78 -2.10
CA ARG A 97 -4.99 -2.06 -2.69
C ARG A 97 -4.55 -0.68 -3.16
N GLU A 98 -4.92 -0.34 -4.38
CA GLU A 98 -4.86 1.01 -4.89
C GLU A 98 -6.27 1.57 -4.91
N ILE A 99 -6.47 2.70 -4.26
CA ILE A 99 -7.78 3.30 -4.09
C ILE A 99 -7.78 4.65 -4.76
N ALA A 100 -8.65 4.82 -5.76
CA ALA A 100 -8.89 6.14 -6.34
C ALA A 100 -9.72 6.96 -5.35
N LEU A 101 -9.21 8.13 -5.01
CA LEU A 101 -9.86 9.01 -4.04
C LEU A 101 -10.79 9.99 -4.76
N PRO A 102 -11.88 10.41 -4.11
CA PRO A 102 -12.84 11.32 -4.74
C PRO A 102 -12.30 12.75 -4.89
N ALA A 103 -11.17 13.07 -4.27
CA ALA A 103 -10.57 14.40 -4.35
C ALA A 103 -9.07 14.32 -4.09
N PRO A 104 -8.28 15.27 -4.59
CA PRO A 104 -6.87 15.36 -4.23
C PRO A 104 -6.69 15.59 -2.74
N VAL A 105 -5.71 14.89 -2.17
CA VAL A 105 -5.43 14.94 -0.74
C VAL A 105 -3.97 15.29 -0.51
N GLN A 106 -3.69 15.72 0.71
CA GLN A 106 -2.34 16.07 1.14
C GLN A 106 -1.90 15.19 2.30
N LYS A 107 -0.60 14.99 2.42
CA LYS A 107 -0.04 14.22 3.52
C LYS A 107 -0.13 14.98 4.84
N GLU A 108 0.14 16.27 4.82
CA GLU A 108 0.09 17.12 6.00
C GLU A 108 -1.31 17.18 6.58
N GLY A 109 -1.43 16.93 7.86
CA GLY A 109 -2.72 16.90 8.54
C GLY A 109 -3.51 15.61 8.35
N SER A 110 -3.02 14.71 7.52
CA SER A 110 -3.61 13.37 7.38
C SER A 110 -3.07 12.46 8.46
N LYS A 111 -3.90 11.51 8.88
CA LYS A 111 -3.54 10.57 9.94
C LYS A 111 -4.12 9.21 9.67
N ALA A 112 -3.48 8.21 10.24
CA ALA A 112 -3.94 6.83 10.14
C ALA A 112 -3.88 6.18 11.51
N SER A 113 -4.81 5.27 11.77
CA SER A 113 -4.81 4.45 12.96
C SER A 113 -5.13 3.01 12.59
N PHE A 114 -4.55 2.08 13.34
CA PHE A 114 -4.79 0.67 13.14
C PHE A 114 -5.15 0.03 14.46
N LYS A 115 -6.32 -0.55 14.53
CA LYS A 115 -6.83 -1.15 15.75
C LYS A 115 -7.71 -2.35 15.42
N ASN A 116 -7.46 -3.47 16.09
CA ASN A 116 -8.25 -4.69 15.94
C ASN A 116 -8.38 -5.16 14.48
N GLY A 117 -7.31 -5.04 13.71
CA GLY A 117 -7.31 -5.44 12.31
C GLY A 117 -7.98 -4.44 11.37
N VAL A 118 -8.40 -3.29 11.86
CA VAL A 118 -9.06 -2.26 11.04
C VAL A 118 -8.16 -1.04 10.92
N LEU A 119 -7.81 -0.73 9.68
CA LEU A 119 -7.06 0.47 9.34
C LEU A 119 -8.03 1.59 9.01
N THR A 120 -7.89 2.72 9.69
CA THR A 120 -8.64 3.93 9.39
C THR A 120 -7.66 5.00 8.96
N VAL A 121 -7.84 5.53 7.75
CA VAL A 121 -7.00 6.59 7.21
C VAL A 121 -7.88 7.81 7.00
N GLU A 122 -7.52 8.92 7.63
CA GLU A 122 -8.19 10.20 7.43
C GLU A 122 -7.26 11.08 6.60
N LEU A 123 -7.66 11.32 5.37
CA LEU A 123 -6.87 12.10 4.42
C LEU A 123 -7.47 13.49 4.28
N LEU A 124 -6.65 14.49 4.52
CA LEU A 124 -7.10 15.88 4.41
C LEU A 124 -7.10 16.27 2.93
N LYS A 125 -8.23 16.82 2.47
CA LYS A 125 -8.32 17.32 1.10
C LYS A 125 -7.42 18.53 0.92
N LYS A 126 -6.81 18.65 -0.25
CA LYS A 126 -5.96 19.79 -0.56
C LYS A 126 -6.81 21.07 -0.55
N LYS A 127 -6.27 22.09 0.12
CA LYS A 127 -6.87 23.42 0.11
C LYS A 127 -6.61 24.08 -1.23
N GLY A 128 -7.59 24.84 -1.71
CA GLY A 128 -7.45 25.58 -2.94
C GLY A 128 -7.63 24.75 -4.20
N VAL A 129 -8.10 23.49 -4.06
CA VAL A 129 -8.57 22.75 -5.21
C VAL A 129 -9.85 23.40 -5.67
N GLU A 130 -9.79 23.98 -6.85
CA GLU A 130 -10.97 24.59 -7.43
C GLU A 130 -12.01 23.51 -7.71
N ASP A 131 -13.24 23.83 -7.37
CA ASP A 131 -14.35 22.99 -7.74
C ASP A 131 -14.54 23.12 -9.25
N ASN A 132 -14.07 22.10 -9.96
CA ASN A 132 -14.19 22.07 -11.41
C ASN A 132 -15.55 21.54 -11.88
N ASP A 133 -16.46 21.36 -10.97
CA ASP A 133 -17.80 20.91 -11.33
C ASP A 133 -18.54 22.01 -12.08
N ILE A 134 -19.09 21.63 -13.21
CA ILE A 134 -19.93 22.54 -14.00
C ILE A 134 -21.34 22.47 -13.44
N ARG A 135 -21.82 23.60 -12.98
CA ARG A 135 -23.19 23.70 -12.49
C ARG A 135 -24.17 23.72 -13.66
N ILE A 136 -25.18 22.90 -13.52
CA ILE A 136 -26.29 22.88 -14.47
C ILE A 136 -27.34 23.86 -13.94
N GLU A 137 -27.56 24.89 -14.68
CA GLU A 137 -28.64 25.85 -14.38
C GLU A 137 -29.98 25.41 -14.94
#